data_3d1c9e9a36b70dba59dd286b07faeccf
#
_entry.id   3d1c9e9a36b70dba59dd286b07faeccf
#
_cell.length_a   1.000
_cell.length_b   1.000
_cell.length_c   1.000
_cell.angle_alpha   90.00
_cell.angle_beta   90.00
_cell.angle_gamma   90.00
#
_symmetry.space_group_name_H-M   'P 1'
#
loop_
_entity.id
_entity.type
_entity.pdbx_description
1 polymer ?
#
loop_
_entity_poly.entity_id
_entity_poly.type
_entity_poly.pdbx_seq_one_letter_code
_entity_poly.pdbx_strand_id
1 'polypeptide(L)'
;MNIFVIGSGNVATHLSTALIKAGHNITGVCGRQQAHTAELAKKLNTKPFDNISAIPNGADIYLISVSDDNIAGVAAQMPEVKGIVAHTAGSVPMSVLERFDRHGVVYPLQSFSKSRKIDVSCVPFCIEGNNEQTAETLTALANSLSNDVRPMTSAQRAKLHLAAVFASNFANCMYAEAETILKGGDIPFEIMRQLIAETAAKAADMGPTAAQTGPARRGDTTVMSRQMQSLPDGKLQKLYSFVSERIQGRYKPKEN
;
A
#
# COMPACT_ATOMS: atom_id res chain seq x y z
N MET A 1 6.75 11.99 -20.41
CA MET A 1 5.35 12.45 -20.23
C MET A 1 5.33 13.60 -19.25
N ASN A 2 4.38 14.52 -19.39
CA ASN A 2 4.08 15.59 -18.45
C ASN A 2 3.05 15.08 -17.43
N ILE A 3 3.37 15.10 -16.15
CA ILE A 3 2.53 14.54 -15.09
C ILE A 3 2.20 15.61 -14.07
N PHE A 4 0.93 15.74 -13.74
CA PHE A 4 0.46 16.60 -12.66
C PHE A 4 0.08 15.75 -11.44
N VAL A 5 0.63 16.06 -10.27
CA VAL A 5 0.43 15.25 -9.06
C VAL A 5 -0.58 15.92 -8.13
N ILE A 6 -1.58 15.18 -7.71
CA ILE A 6 -2.62 15.63 -6.76
C ILE A 6 -2.47 14.82 -5.48
N GLY A 7 -1.96 15.48 -4.45
CA GLY A 7 -1.56 14.90 -3.17
C GLY A 7 -0.10 15.18 -2.83
N SER A 8 0.23 15.19 -1.54
CA SER A 8 1.59 15.42 -1.01
C SER A 8 1.95 14.41 0.09
N GLY A 9 1.27 13.27 0.10
CA GLY A 9 1.49 12.16 1.04
C GLY A 9 2.68 11.26 0.67
N ASN A 10 2.79 10.12 1.35
CA ASN A 10 3.87 9.15 1.14
C ASN A 10 3.91 8.63 -0.31
N VAL A 11 2.76 8.18 -0.84
CA VAL A 11 2.65 7.65 -2.21
C VAL A 11 3.04 8.74 -3.22
N ALA A 12 2.45 9.93 -3.13
CA ALA A 12 2.77 11.06 -4.00
C ALA A 12 4.28 11.37 -4.01
N THR A 13 4.91 11.40 -2.83
CA THR A 13 6.33 11.72 -2.69
C THR A 13 7.23 10.67 -3.34
N HIS A 14 6.95 9.38 -3.13
CA HIS A 14 7.75 8.29 -3.71
C HIS A 14 7.56 8.18 -5.22
N LEU A 15 6.30 8.18 -5.68
CA LEU A 15 6.00 8.05 -7.10
C LEU A 15 6.53 9.23 -7.91
N SER A 16 6.30 10.48 -7.49
CA SER A 16 6.79 11.64 -8.22
C SER A 16 8.32 11.70 -8.28
N THR A 17 9.00 11.28 -7.20
CA THR A 17 10.47 11.17 -7.20
C THR A 17 10.96 10.09 -8.16
N ALA A 18 10.28 8.94 -8.23
CA ALA A 18 10.61 7.87 -9.17
C ALA A 18 10.34 8.28 -10.62
N LEU A 19 9.22 8.96 -10.87
CA LEU A 19 8.85 9.47 -12.19
C LEU A 19 9.90 10.43 -12.76
N ILE A 20 10.40 11.38 -11.96
CA ILE A 20 11.50 12.28 -12.39
C ILE A 20 12.75 11.47 -12.74
N LYS A 21 13.12 10.49 -11.93
CA LYS A 21 14.28 9.62 -12.20
C LYS A 21 14.13 8.81 -13.49
N ALA A 22 12.90 8.43 -13.84
CA ALA A 22 12.56 7.75 -15.08
C ALA A 22 12.45 8.70 -16.29
N GLY A 23 12.77 9.99 -16.15
CA GLY A 23 12.78 10.98 -17.23
C GLY A 23 11.43 11.62 -17.52
N HIS A 24 10.44 11.49 -16.64
CA HIS A 24 9.16 12.20 -16.76
C HIS A 24 9.25 13.59 -16.12
N ASN A 25 8.40 14.51 -16.61
CA ASN A 25 8.33 15.88 -16.12
C ASN A 25 7.13 16.04 -15.18
N ILE A 26 7.36 16.49 -13.94
CA ILE A 26 6.30 16.87 -13.00
C ILE A 26 5.94 18.33 -13.20
N THR A 27 4.78 18.60 -13.78
CA THR A 27 4.33 19.96 -14.15
C THR A 27 3.77 20.75 -12.99
N GLY A 28 3.38 20.11 -11.91
CA GLY A 28 2.87 20.74 -10.70
C GLY A 28 2.44 19.73 -9.64
N VAL A 29 2.30 20.22 -8.42
CA VAL A 29 1.75 19.47 -7.28
C VAL A 29 0.61 20.26 -6.67
N CYS A 30 -0.55 19.64 -6.53
CA CYS A 30 -1.70 20.23 -5.82
C CYS A 30 -2.01 19.43 -4.57
N GLY A 31 -2.30 20.10 -3.44
CA GLY A 31 -2.64 19.40 -2.21
C GLY A 31 -3.25 20.33 -1.16
N ARG A 32 -4.08 19.72 -0.29
CA ARG A 32 -4.81 20.43 0.77
C ARG A 32 -3.89 21.09 1.83
N GLN A 33 -2.80 20.42 2.18
CA GLN A 33 -1.84 20.91 3.17
C GLN A 33 -0.75 21.70 2.44
N GLN A 34 -0.87 23.03 2.42
CA GLN A 34 0.01 23.91 1.66
C GLN A 34 1.50 23.74 2.00
N ALA A 35 1.85 23.60 3.28
CA ALA A 35 3.24 23.39 3.70
C ALA A 35 3.84 22.11 3.09
N HIS A 36 3.12 20.97 3.16
CA HIS A 36 3.58 19.70 2.58
C HIS A 36 3.61 19.77 1.04
N THR A 37 2.68 20.49 0.44
CA THR A 37 2.61 20.66 -1.02
C THR A 37 3.79 21.50 -1.52
N ALA A 38 4.09 22.60 -0.84
CA ALA A 38 5.23 23.45 -1.15
C ALA A 38 6.58 22.71 -0.96
N GLU A 39 6.72 21.94 0.12
CA GLU A 39 7.89 21.10 0.38
C GLU A 39 8.12 20.11 -0.75
N LEU A 40 7.06 19.37 -1.15
CA LEU A 40 7.15 18.40 -2.23
C LEU A 40 7.44 19.07 -3.57
N ALA A 41 6.76 20.18 -3.89
CA ALA A 41 6.98 20.93 -5.13
C ALA A 41 8.43 21.44 -5.22
N LYS A 42 8.99 21.97 -4.12
CA LYS A 42 10.40 22.38 -4.03
C LYS A 42 11.35 21.21 -4.30
N LYS A 43 11.08 20.05 -3.66
CA LYS A 43 11.88 18.82 -3.86
C LYS A 43 11.89 18.34 -5.30
N LEU A 44 10.76 18.50 -6.01
CA LEU A 44 10.57 18.08 -7.40
C LEU A 44 10.94 19.17 -8.41
N ASN A 45 11.37 20.34 -7.97
CA ASN A 45 11.64 21.52 -8.77
C ASN A 45 10.44 21.91 -9.68
N THR A 46 9.25 21.96 -9.10
CA THR A 46 7.99 22.27 -9.79
C THR A 46 7.15 23.27 -8.99
N LYS A 47 5.96 23.64 -9.52
CA LYS A 47 5.07 24.63 -8.90
C LYS A 47 4.08 23.97 -7.94
N PRO A 48 3.86 24.54 -6.73
CA PRO A 48 2.75 24.16 -5.88
C PRO A 48 1.47 24.86 -6.33
N PHE A 49 0.33 24.13 -6.16
CA PHE A 49 -1.02 24.63 -6.39
C PHE A 49 -1.86 24.37 -5.13
N ASP A 50 -2.68 25.32 -4.75
CA ASP A 50 -3.55 25.27 -3.57
C ASP A 50 -5.03 25.04 -3.92
N ASN A 51 -5.39 25.26 -5.19
CA ASN A 51 -6.77 25.13 -5.66
C ASN A 51 -6.88 24.06 -6.76
N ILE A 52 -7.56 22.96 -6.44
CA ILE A 52 -7.78 21.88 -7.37
C ILE A 52 -8.62 22.27 -8.59
N SER A 53 -9.53 23.25 -8.44
CA SER A 53 -10.37 23.72 -9.54
C SER A 53 -9.62 24.61 -10.54
N ALA A 54 -8.41 25.07 -10.20
CA ALA A 54 -7.59 25.94 -11.02
C ALA A 54 -6.31 25.26 -11.56
N ILE A 55 -6.24 23.91 -11.51
CA ILE A 55 -5.08 23.19 -12.07
C ILE A 55 -5.02 23.34 -13.59
N PRO A 56 -3.82 23.44 -14.18
CA PRO A 56 -3.66 23.63 -15.62
C PRO A 56 -4.09 22.39 -16.42
N ASN A 57 -4.71 22.64 -17.59
CA ASN A 57 -5.08 21.57 -18.53
C ASN A 57 -3.96 21.40 -19.58
N GLY A 58 -2.89 20.69 -19.25
CA GLY A 58 -1.75 20.51 -20.15
C GLY A 58 -0.85 19.34 -19.80
N ALA A 59 -1.22 18.57 -18.75
CA ALA A 59 -0.52 17.34 -18.43
C ALA A 59 -1.06 16.16 -19.25
N ASP A 60 -0.18 15.20 -19.55
CA ASP A 60 -0.56 13.94 -20.17
C ASP A 60 -1.32 13.05 -19.16
N ILE A 61 -0.91 13.13 -17.88
CA ILE A 61 -1.50 12.33 -16.78
C ILE A 61 -1.67 13.21 -15.54
N TYR A 62 -2.83 13.10 -14.90
CA TYR A 62 -3.17 13.67 -13.59
C TYR A 62 -3.23 12.52 -12.59
N LEU A 63 -2.24 12.45 -11.69
CA LEU A 63 -2.10 11.34 -10.74
C LEU A 63 -2.64 11.72 -9.37
N ILE A 64 -3.81 11.19 -9.00
CA ILE A 64 -4.47 11.43 -7.70
C ILE A 64 -3.89 10.46 -6.67
N SER A 65 -3.08 11.00 -5.75
CA SER A 65 -2.39 10.27 -4.67
C SER A 65 -2.78 10.84 -3.31
N VAL A 66 -4.07 10.91 -3.03
CA VAL A 66 -4.66 11.31 -1.75
C VAL A 66 -5.18 10.08 -1.00
N SER A 67 -5.68 10.24 0.24
CA SER A 67 -6.35 9.14 0.96
C SER A 67 -7.64 8.72 0.24
N ASP A 68 -7.97 7.44 0.34
CA ASP A 68 -9.06 6.78 -0.38
C ASP A 68 -10.38 7.55 -0.29
N ASP A 69 -10.77 7.99 0.92
CA ASP A 69 -12.00 8.75 1.18
C ASP A 69 -12.06 10.12 0.48
N ASN A 70 -10.92 10.66 0.06
CA ASN A 70 -10.87 11.97 -0.58
C ASN A 70 -10.82 11.91 -2.12
N ILE A 71 -10.66 10.74 -2.73
CA ILE A 71 -10.50 10.62 -4.19
C ILE A 71 -11.74 11.13 -4.93
N ALA A 72 -12.94 10.71 -4.52
CA ALA A 72 -14.19 11.14 -5.14
C ALA A 72 -14.39 12.67 -5.04
N GLY A 73 -14.14 13.24 -3.86
CA GLY A 73 -14.26 14.68 -3.63
C GLY A 73 -13.25 15.51 -4.43
N VAL A 74 -12.04 15.00 -4.59
CA VAL A 74 -11.01 15.62 -5.45
C VAL A 74 -11.42 15.53 -6.91
N ALA A 75 -11.83 14.36 -7.38
CA ALA A 75 -12.27 14.16 -8.76
C ALA A 75 -13.45 15.09 -9.13
N ALA A 76 -14.42 15.27 -8.22
CA ALA A 76 -15.57 16.14 -8.44
C ALA A 76 -15.21 17.64 -8.57
N GLN A 77 -14.13 18.08 -7.90
CA GLN A 77 -13.68 19.48 -7.91
C GLN A 77 -12.67 19.79 -9.03
N MET A 78 -12.09 18.78 -9.67
CA MET A 78 -11.18 18.98 -10.79
C MET A 78 -11.88 19.61 -11.98
N PRO A 79 -11.23 20.51 -12.76
CA PRO A 79 -11.76 20.95 -14.03
C PRO A 79 -11.76 19.80 -15.05
N GLU A 80 -12.45 20.01 -16.17
CA GLU A 80 -12.30 19.13 -17.34
C GLU A 80 -10.87 19.19 -17.86
N VAL A 81 -10.26 18.01 -18.04
CA VAL A 81 -8.87 17.87 -18.51
C VAL A 81 -8.79 16.90 -19.67
N LYS A 82 -7.85 17.15 -20.61
CA LYS A 82 -7.65 16.28 -21.78
C LYS A 82 -6.75 15.08 -21.48
N GLY A 83 -5.92 15.17 -20.45
CA GLY A 83 -5.03 14.09 -20.02
C GLY A 83 -5.77 12.95 -19.33
N ILE A 84 -5.07 11.84 -19.10
CA ILE A 84 -5.60 10.73 -18.33
C ILE A 84 -5.66 11.12 -16.85
N VAL A 85 -6.81 10.88 -16.20
CA VAL A 85 -6.93 11.02 -14.74
C VAL A 85 -6.84 9.64 -14.12
N ALA A 86 -5.84 9.42 -13.26
CA ALA A 86 -5.63 8.14 -12.60
C ALA A 86 -5.46 8.31 -11.10
N HIS A 87 -5.98 7.36 -10.30
CA HIS A 87 -5.71 7.32 -8.86
C HIS A 87 -4.76 6.19 -8.48
N THR A 88 -4.20 6.25 -7.27
CA THR A 88 -3.20 5.28 -6.78
C THR A 88 -3.74 4.37 -5.67
N ALA A 89 -5.05 4.34 -5.43
CA ALA A 89 -5.65 3.57 -4.33
C ALA A 89 -5.91 2.11 -4.70
N GLY A 90 -5.70 1.23 -3.73
CA GLY A 90 -5.98 -0.20 -3.87
C GLY A 90 -7.46 -0.57 -3.70
N SER A 91 -8.16 0.10 -2.78
CA SER A 91 -9.55 -0.21 -2.39
C SER A 91 -10.62 0.50 -3.22
N VAL A 92 -10.27 1.64 -3.85
CA VAL A 92 -11.23 2.51 -4.57
C VAL A 92 -11.46 2.00 -5.99
N PRO A 93 -12.71 1.85 -6.46
CA PRO A 93 -12.99 1.42 -7.82
C PRO A 93 -12.64 2.53 -8.84
N MET A 94 -12.24 2.11 -10.06
CA MET A 94 -11.93 3.04 -11.14
C MET A 94 -13.11 3.94 -11.51
N SER A 95 -14.34 3.46 -11.35
CA SER A 95 -15.56 4.20 -11.69
C SER A 95 -15.73 5.52 -10.93
N VAL A 96 -15.01 5.75 -9.83
CA VAL A 96 -15.02 7.06 -9.15
C VAL A 96 -14.52 8.19 -10.05
N LEU A 97 -13.82 7.86 -11.14
CA LEU A 97 -13.27 8.79 -12.13
C LEU A 97 -14.05 8.81 -13.45
N GLU A 98 -15.22 8.16 -13.54
CA GLU A 98 -16.00 7.99 -14.79
C GLU A 98 -16.43 9.28 -15.49
N ARG A 99 -16.42 10.43 -14.77
CA ARG A 99 -16.67 11.74 -15.38
C ARG A 99 -15.59 12.18 -16.38
N PHE A 100 -14.41 11.58 -16.35
CA PHE A 100 -13.31 11.91 -17.26
C PHE A 100 -13.28 10.93 -18.43
N ASP A 101 -13.12 11.43 -19.66
CA ASP A 101 -13.10 10.61 -20.88
C ASP A 101 -12.04 9.50 -20.83
N ARG A 102 -10.86 9.83 -20.28
CA ARG A 102 -9.72 8.93 -20.13
C ARG A 102 -9.35 8.83 -18.66
N HIS A 103 -9.63 7.69 -18.06
CA HIS A 103 -9.38 7.50 -16.63
C HIS A 103 -8.91 6.07 -16.31
N GLY A 104 -8.26 5.93 -15.15
CA GLY A 104 -7.72 4.66 -14.76
C GLY A 104 -7.12 4.62 -13.35
N VAL A 105 -6.35 3.57 -13.11
CA VAL A 105 -5.68 3.33 -11.84
C VAL A 105 -4.23 2.94 -12.08
N VAL A 106 -3.35 3.49 -11.25
CA VAL A 106 -1.92 3.12 -11.15
C VAL A 106 -1.64 2.82 -9.68
N TYR A 107 -1.92 1.59 -9.25
CA TYR A 107 -1.81 1.18 -7.84
C TYR A 107 -0.47 0.48 -7.57
N PRO A 108 0.47 1.10 -6.83
CA PRO A 108 1.67 0.44 -6.35
C PRO A 108 1.36 -0.41 -5.12
N LEU A 109 1.63 -1.71 -5.18
CA LEU A 109 1.46 -2.63 -4.04
C LEU A 109 2.62 -2.50 -3.07
N GLN A 110 2.62 -1.46 -2.26
CA GLN A 110 3.69 -1.19 -1.30
C GLN A 110 3.21 -0.32 -0.13
N SER A 111 3.84 -0.51 1.03
CA SER A 111 3.71 0.36 2.19
C SER A 111 4.78 1.46 2.12
N PHE A 112 4.38 2.69 1.81
CA PHE A 112 5.28 3.82 1.68
C PHE A 112 5.41 4.63 2.98
N SER A 113 6.65 5.00 3.33
CA SER A 113 6.96 5.92 4.40
C SER A 113 8.00 6.93 3.91
N LYS A 114 7.77 8.24 4.14
CA LYS A 114 8.71 9.31 3.70
C LYS A 114 10.13 9.13 4.27
N SER A 115 10.25 8.52 5.45
CA SER A 115 11.52 8.29 6.14
C SER A 115 12.34 7.11 5.57
N ARG A 116 11.76 6.26 4.72
CA ARG A 116 12.43 5.09 4.14
C ARG A 116 12.61 5.24 2.63
N LYS A 117 13.81 4.98 2.15
CA LYS A 117 14.05 4.80 0.71
C LYS A 117 13.52 3.44 0.29
N ILE A 118 12.75 3.41 -0.78
CA ILE A 118 12.20 2.20 -1.39
C ILE A 118 12.70 2.16 -2.82
N ASP A 119 13.19 1.00 -3.23
CA ASP A 119 13.47 0.72 -4.64
C ASP A 119 12.14 0.44 -5.35
N VAL A 120 11.67 1.42 -6.10
CA VAL A 120 10.40 1.33 -6.81
C VAL A 120 10.44 0.32 -7.95
N SER A 121 11.63 -0.02 -8.46
CA SER A 121 11.80 -1.01 -9.54
C SER A 121 11.32 -2.41 -9.17
N CYS A 122 11.29 -2.73 -7.87
CA CYS A 122 10.81 -4.01 -7.34
C CYS A 122 9.35 -3.96 -6.86
N VAL A 123 8.66 -2.82 -6.96
CA VAL A 123 7.28 -2.67 -6.50
C VAL A 123 6.31 -3.13 -7.58
N PRO A 124 5.42 -4.11 -7.31
CA PRO A 124 4.37 -4.46 -8.26
C PRO A 124 3.40 -3.29 -8.48
N PHE A 125 3.09 -2.98 -9.73
CA PHE A 125 2.07 -2.01 -10.11
C PHE A 125 0.86 -2.71 -10.73
N CYS A 126 -0.33 -2.41 -10.22
CA CYS A 126 -1.59 -2.88 -10.77
C CYS A 126 -2.25 -1.76 -11.58
N ILE A 127 -2.55 -2.05 -12.85
CA ILE A 127 -3.02 -1.06 -13.81
C ILE A 127 -4.44 -1.41 -14.26
N GLU A 128 -5.29 -0.39 -14.33
CA GLU A 128 -6.63 -0.46 -14.90
C GLU A 128 -6.87 0.80 -15.74
N GLY A 129 -7.39 0.66 -16.94
CA GLY A 129 -7.78 1.77 -17.81
C GLY A 129 -9.21 1.56 -18.31
N ASN A 130 -9.97 2.65 -18.48
CA ASN A 130 -11.34 2.60 -18.96
C ASN A 130 -11.46 2.21 -20.45
N ASN A 131 -10.35 2.23 -21.18
CA ASN A 131 -10.23 1.73 -22.55
C ASN A 131 -8.78 1.26 -22.79
N GLU A 132 -8.56 0.56 -23.91
CA GLU A 132 -7.28 -0.05 -24.26
C GLU A 132 -6.15 1.00 -24.33
N GLN A 133 -6.36 2.10 -25.03
CA GLN A 133 -5.36 3.17 -25.17
C GLN A 133 -4.95 3.78 -23.83
N THR A 134 -5.92 3.97 -22.93
CA THR A 134 -5.66 4.46 -21.57
C THR A 134 -4.86 3.44 -20.76
N ALA A 135 -5.25 2.15 -20.82
CA ALA A 135 -4.54 1.06 -20.15
C ALA A 135 -3.10 0.92 -20.65
N GLU A 136 -2.86 0.99 -21.97
CA GLU A 136 -1.52 0.96 -22.58
C GLU A 136 -0.66 2.13 -22.10
N THR A 137 -1.21 3.35 -22.09
CA THR A 137 -0.48 4.54 -21.65
C THR A 137 -0.08 4.44 -20.18
N LEU A 138 -0.99 3.99 -19.30
CA LEU A 138 -0.71 3.80 -17.88
C LEU A 138 0.26 2.64 -17.63
N THR A 139 0.18 1.58 -18.43
CA THR A 139 1.13 0.46 -18.41
C THR A 139 2.53 0.92 -18.82
N ALA A 140 2.65 1.72 -19.87
CA ALA A 140 3.93 2.29 -20.29
C ALA A 140 4.54 3.19 -19.20
N LEU A 141 3.71 4.01 -18.52
CA LEU A 141 4.14 4.79 -17.37
C LEU A 141 4.68 3.89 -16.25
N ALA A 142 3.94 2.85 -15.88
CA ALA A 142 4.33 1.94 -14.79
C ALA A 142 5.59 1.14 -15.15
N ASN A 143 5.74 0.68 -16.38
CA ASN A 143 6.94 -0.02 -16.87
C ASN A 143 8.20 0.85 -16.84
N SER A 144 8.08 2.18 -16.89
CA SER A 144 9.21 3.08 -16.67
C SER A 144 9.69 3.12 -15.22
N LEU A 145 8.87 2.64 -14.27
CA LEU A 145 9.13 2.67 -12.83
C LEU A 145 9.47 1.30 -12.25
N SER A 146 8.89 0.23 -12.78
CA SER A 146 8.95 -1.11 -12.19
C SER A 146 9.05 -2.21 -13.24
N ASN A 147 9.71 -3.31 -12.85
CA ASN A 147 9.82 -4.54 -13.62
C ASN A 147 8.61 -5.47 -13.44
N ASP A 148 7.66 -5.15 -12.56
CA ASP A 148 6.45 -5.95 -12.29
C ASP A 148 5.20 -5.09 -12.46
N VAL A 149 4.61 -5.13 -13.66
CA VAL A 149 3.40 -4.39 -14.01
C VAL A 149 2.31 -5.35 -14.47
N ARG A 150 1.16 -5.30 -13.81
CA ARG A 150 0.07 -6.28 -14.00
C ARG A 150 -1.25 -5.58 -14.30
N PRO A 151 -1.97 -5.95 -15.37
CA PRO A 151 -3.34 -5.52 -15.56
C PRO A 151 -4.23 -6.13 -14.46
N MET A 152 -5.14 -5.34 -13.90
CA MET A 152 -5.97 -5.81 -12.81
C MET A 152 -7.27 -5.00 -12.72
N THR A 153 -8.41 -5.69 -12.67
CA THR A 153 -9.71 -5.04 -12.48
C THR A 153 -9.87 -4.46 -11.06
N SER A 154 -10.77 -3.52 -10.89
CA SER A 154 -11.12 -2.94 -9.57
C SER A 154 -11.48 -4.00 -8.53
N ALA A 155 -12.22 -5.05 -8.93
CA ALA A 155 -12.59 -6.15 -8.04
C ALA A 155 -11.38 -6.99 -7.60
N GLN A 156 -10.46 -7.29 -8.51
CA GLN A 156 -9.22 -8.01 -8.21
C GLN A 156 -8.30 -7.17 -7.32
N ARG A 157 -8.16 -5.88 -7.63
CA ARG A 157 -7.34 -4.93 -6.86
C ARG A 157 -7.85 -4.77 -5.43
N ALA A 158 -9.18 -4.68 -5.23
CA ALA A 158 -9.76 -4.62 -3.88
C ALA A 158 -9.44 -5.88 -3.05
N LYS A 159 -9.50 -7.08 -3.66
CA LYS A 159 -9.10 -8.34 -3.00
C LYS A 159 -7.61 -8.36 -2.68
N LEU A 160 -6.77 -7.92 -3.62
CA LEU A 160 -5.33 -7.82 -3.42
C LEU A 160 -4.99 -6.84 -2.29
N HIS A 161 -5.62 -5.67 -2.27
CA HIS A 161 -5.42 -4.68 -1.21
C HIS A 161 -5.84 -5.23 0.17
N LEU A 162 -6.97 -5.91 0.26
CA LEU A 162 -7.38 -6.58 1.49
C LEU A 162 -6.36 -7.63 1.94
N ALA A 163 -5.83 -8.43 1.02
CA ALA A 163 -4.76 -9.40 1.34
C ALA A 163 -3.48 -8.69 1.83
N ALA A 164 -3.13 -7.54 1.24
CA ALA A 164 -2.00 -6.73 1.65
C ALA A 164 -2.15 -6.15 3.08
N VAL A 165 -3.37 -5.82 3.50
CA VAL A 165 -3.65 -5.43 4.90
C VAL A 165 -3.24 -6.55 5.86
N PHE A 166 -3.57 -7.80 5.56
CA PHE A 166 -3.14 -8.95 6.37
C PHE A 166 -1.62 -9.15 6.35
N ALA A 167 -1.02 -9.08 5.16
CA ALA A 167 0.40 -9.37 4.99
C ALA A 167 1.32 -8.24 5.51
N SER A 168 0.84 -7.02 5.60
CA SER A 168 1.63 -5.85 5.99
C SER A 168 1.10 -5.20 7.27
N ASN A 169 -0.10 -4.64 7.27
CA ASN A 169 -0.61 -3.86 8.40
C ASN A 169 -0.85 -4.71 9.63
N PHE A 170 -1.48 -5.88 9.49
CA PHE A 170 -1.72 -6.76 10.62
C PHE A 170 -0.43 -7.45 11.08
N ALA A 171 0.47 -7.81 10.17
CA ALA A 171 1.80 -8.30 10.55
C ALA A 171 2.56 -7.27 11.39
N ASN A 172 2.57 -5.99 10.98
CA ASN A 172 3.19 -4.93 11.78
C ASN A 172 2.52 -4.74 13.15
N CYS A 173 1.19 -4.88 13.23
CA CYS A 173 0.48 -4.87 14.51
C CYS A 173 0.96 -6.00 15.43
N MET A 174 1.16 -7.23 14.90
CA MET A 174 1.71 -8.34 15.69
C MET A 174 3.13 -8.04 16.19
N TYR A 175 3.95 -7.31 15.42
CA TYR A 175 5.28 -6.88 15.89
C TYR A 175 5.17 -5.86 17.03
N ALA A 176 4.20 -4.95 16.99
CA ALA A 176 3.95 -4.00 18.08
C ALA A 176 3.49 -4.71 19.37
N GLU A 177 2.64 -5.73 19.25
CA GLU A 177 2.24 -6.57 20.40
C GLU A 177 3.44 -7.35 20.97
N ALA A 178 4.31 -7.88 20.12
CA ALA A 178 5.55 -8.52 20.56
C ALA A 178 6.47 -7.53 21.30
N GLU A 179 6.59 -6.29 20.82
CA GLU A 179 7.34 -5.24 21.53
C GLU A 179 6.75 -4.96 22.92
N THR A 180 5.42 -4.91 23.01
CA THR A 180 4.72 -4.70 24.29
C THR A 180 5.00 -5.83 25.30
N ILE A 181 4.99 -7.08 24.84
CA ILE A 181 5.30 -8.25 25.70
C ILE A 181 6.76 -8.18 26.17
N LEU A 182 7.72 -7.85 25.27
CA LEU A 182 9.14 -7.77 25.60
C LEU A 182 9.45 -6.64 26.62
N LYS A 183 8.76 -5.50 26.52
CA LYS A 183 8.88 -4.41 27.51
C LYS A 183 8.53 -4.83 28.91
N GLY A 184 7.60 -5.76 29.10
CA GLY A 184 7.26 -6.33 30.39
C GLY A 184 8.37 -7.16 31.05
N GLY A 185 9.39 -7.56 30.30
CA GLY A 185 10.55 -8.32 30.74
C GLY A 185 11.89 -7.61 30.56
N ASP A 186 11.88 -6.28 30.31
CA ASP A 186 13.08 -5.46 30.03
C ASP A 186 13.96 -6.02 28.89
N ILE A 187 13.32 -6.64 27.88
CA ILE A 187 14.00 -7.22 26.74
C ILE A 187 13.93 -6.26 25.54
N PRO A 188 15.05 -5.86 24.93
CA PRO A 188 15.04 -4.94 23.79
C PRO A 188 14.44 -5.60 22.54
N PHE A 189 13.58 -4.86 21.81
CA PHE A 189 12.89 -5.38 20.61
C PHE A 189 13.86 -5.81 19.49
N GLU A 190 15.04 -5.23 19.46
CA GLU A 190 16.08 -5.52 18.47
C GLU A 190 16.43 -7.01 18.34
N ILE A 191 16.25 -7.77 19.40
CA ILE A 191 16.50 -9.24 19.39
C ILE A 191 15.58 -9.99 18.42
N MET A 192 14.40 -9.40 18.08
CA MET A 192 13.42 -9.98 17.18
C MET A 192 13.72 -9.76 15.70
N ARG A 193 14.68 -8.89 15.35
CA ARG A 193 14.93 -8.47 13.95
C ARG A 193 15.19 -9.65 13.03
N GLN A 194 16.04 -10.57 13.43
CA GLN A 194 16.38 -11.74 12.61
C GLN A 194 15.18 -12.69 12.47
N LEU A 195 14.43 -12.91 13.53
CA LEU A 195 13.24 -13.76 13.50
C LEU A 195 12.16 -13.20 12.56
N ILE A 196 11.94 -11.87 12.60
CA ILE A 196 10.99 -11.19 11.72
C ILE A 196 11.41 -11.36 10.26
N ALA A 197 12.68 -11.10 9.93
CA ALA A 197 13.20 -11.22 8.58
C ALA A 197 13.09 -12.66 8.05
N GLU A 198 13.49 -13.65 8.86
CA GLU A 198 13.40 -15.07 8.51
C GLU A 198 11.95 -15.54 8.30
N THR A 199 11.02 -15.07 9.15
CA THR A 199 9.60 -15.42 9.01
C THR A 199 9.03 -14.92 7.68
N ALA A 200 9.37 -13.70 7.30
CA ALA A 200 8.94 -13.12 6.03
C ALA A 200 9.59 -13.84 4.82
N ALA A 201 10.88 -14.12 4.88
CA ALA A 201 11.61 -14.84 3.83
C ALA A 201 11.03 -16.24 3.61
N LYS A 202 10.85 -17.03 4.67
CA LYS A 202 10.23 -18.36 4.58
C LYS A 202 8.83 -18.34 4.00
N ALA A 203 8.02 -17.35 4.37
CA ALA A 203 6.67 -17.21 3.82
C ALA A 203 6.69 -16.90 2.32
N ALA A 204 7.65 -16.11 1.86
CA ALA A 204 7.85 -15.78 0.44
C ALA A 204 8.37 -16.98 -0.37
N ASP A 205 9.35 -17.73 0.17
CA ASP A 205 10.03 -18.80 -0.55
C ASP A 205 9.23 -20.11 -0.60
N MET A 206 8.63 -20.49 0.54
CA MET A 206 7.96 -21.80 0.70
C MET A 206 6.44 -21.70 0.60
N GLY A 207 5.89 -20.48 0.62
CA GLY A 207 4.48 -20.20 0.81
C GLY A 207 4.04 -20.26 2.29
N PRO A 208 3.08 -19.41 2.70
CA PRO A 208 2.73 -19.20 4.11
C PRO A 208 2.18 -20.44 4.80
N THR A 209 1.53 -21.34 4.07
CA THR A 209 0.99 -22.59 4.65
C THR A 209 2.10 -23.57 5.02
N ALA A 210 3.10 -23.75 4.17
CA ALA A 210 4.24 -24.64 4.45
C ALA A 210 5.17 -24.06 5.54
N ALA A 211 5.34 -22.74 5.53
CA ALA A 211 6.21 -22.02 6.46
C ALA A 211 5.68 -21.96 7.92
N GLN A 212 4.39 -22.25 8.15
CA GLN A 212 3.79 -22.15 9.48
C GLN A 212 4.41 -23.14 10.48
N THR A 213 4.81 -22.64 11.64
CA THR A 213 5.36 -23.39 12.78
C THR A 213 4.66 -22.98 14.09
N GLY A 214 5.11 -23.49 15.23
CA GLY A 214 4.68 -23.07 16.55
C GLY A 214 3.72 -24.03 17.27
N PRO A 215 3.39 -23.73 18.55
CA PRO A 215 2.59 -24.63 19.39
C PRO A 215 1.18 -24.82 18.85
N ALA A 216 0.54 -23.79 18.31
CA ALA A 216 -0.81 -23.89 17.74
C ALA A 216 -0.86 -24.86 16.56
N ARG A 217 0.16 -24.86 15.66
CA ARG A 217 0.24 -25.82 14.56
C ARG A 217 0.36 -27.27 15.05
N ARG A 218 1.11 -27.49 16.14
CA ARG A 218 1.31 -28.83 16.73
C ARG A 218 0.19 -29.27 17.66
N GLY A 219 -0.73 -28.36 18.03
CA GLY A 219 -1.80 -28.65 18.99
C GLY A 219 -1.30 -28.71 20.43
N ASP A 220 -0.19 -28.04 20.78
CA ASP A 220 0.41 -28.05 22.10
C ASP A 220 -0.38 -27.17 23.09
N THR A 221 -1.48 -27.73 23.63
CA THR A 221 -2.40 -27.01 24.50
C THR A 221 -1.76 -26.55 25.81
N THR A 222 -0.81 -27.34 26.35
CA THR A 222 -0.11 -27.01 27.59
C THR A 222 0.74 -25.76 27.46
N VAL A 223 1.51 -25.66 26.38
CA VAL A 223 2.32 -24.47 26.09
C VAL A 223 1.42 -23.28 25.83
N MET A 224 0.38 -23.44 25.02
CA MET A 224 -0.56 -22.36 24.69
C MET A 224 -1.25 -21.79 25.91
N SER A 225 -1.71 -22.65 26.84
CA SER A 225 -2.34 -22.21 28.09
C SER A 225 -1.38 -21.39 28.97
N ARG A 226 -0.14 -21.84 29.15
CA ARG A 226 0.89 -21.08 29.88
C ARG A 226 1.20 -19.73 29.24
N GLN A 227 1.35 -19.69 27.92
CA GLN A 227 1.59 -18.45 27.19
C GLN A 227 0.43 -17.48 27.33
N MET A 228 -0.81 -17.96 27.21
CA MET A 228 -2.01 -17.12 27.36
C MET A 228 -2.12 -16.52 28.75
N GLN A 229 -1.81 -17.29 29.81
CA GLN A 229 -1.82 -16.81 31.21
C GLN A 229 -0.74 -15.75 31.48
N SER A 230 0.36 -15.75 30.75
CA SER A 230 1.45 -14.77 30.89
C SER A 230 1.22 -13.46 30.14
N LEU A 231 0.15 -13.34 29.35
CA LEU A 231 -0.16 -12.12 28.62
C LEU A 231 -0.68 -11.00 29.53
N PRO A 232 -0.30 -9.74 29.27
CA PRO A 232 -0.53 -8.62 30.19
C PRO A 232 -2.01 -8.21 30.32
N ASP A 233 -2.84 -8.48 29.31
CA ASP A 233 -4.24 -8.06 29.32
C ASP A 233 -5.18 -9.00 28.55
N GLY A 234 -6.49 -8.86 28.83
CA GLY A 234 -7.53 -9.72 28.24
C GLY A 234 -7.77 -9.47 26.73
N LYS A 235 -7.37 -8.33 26.14
CA LYS A 235 -7.50 -8.10 24.70
C LYS A 235 -6.45 -8.89 23.95
N LEU A 236 -5.21 -8.90 24.47
CA LEU A 236 -4.12 -9.67 23.90
C LEU A 236 -4.35 -11.17 24.06
N GLN A 237 -4.94 -11.61 25.18
CA GLN A 237 -5.38 -13.00 25.37
C GLN A 237 -6.42 -13.43 24.32
N LYS A 238 -7.42 -12.58 24.04
CA LYS A 238 -8.42 -12.83 22.99
C LYS A 238 -7.78 -12.91 21.60
N LEU A 239 -6.86 -12.01 21.28
CA LEU A 239 -6.11 -12.01 20.02
C LEU A 239 -5.30 -13.30 19.88
N TYR A 240 -4.57 -13.69 20.93
CA TYR A 240 -3.79 -14.93 20.97
C TYR A 240 -4.68 -16.16 20.72
N SER A 241 -5.81 -16.27 21.43
CA SER A 241 -6.77 -17.36 21.24
C SER A 241 -7.28 -17.43 19.81
N PHE A 242 -7.79 -16.31 19.30
CA PHE A 242 -8.34 -16.23 17.96
C PHE A 242 -7.33 -16.62 16.87
N VAL A 243 -6.10 -16.11 16.94
CA VAL A 243 -5.06 -16.46 15.97
C VAL A 243 -4.65 -17.92 16.09
N SER A 244 -4.54 -18.45 17.31
CA SER A 244 -4.21 -19.85 17.57
C SER A 244 -5.27 -20.80 17.01
N GLU A 245 -6.54 -20.50 17.24
CA GLU A 245 -7.68 -21.25 16.66
C GLU A 245 -7.67 -21.25 15.14
N ARG A 246 -7.36 -20.07 14.51
CA ARG A 246 -7.22 -19.98 13.05
C ARG A 246 -6.08 -20.82 12.51
N ILE A 247 -4.96 -20.90 13.22
CA ILE A 247 -3.84 -21.76 12.87
C ILE A 247 -4.26 -23.23 13.02
N GLN A 248 -4.78 -23.63 14.17
CA GLN A 248 -5.22 -25.01 14.42
C GLN A 248 -6.25 -25.50 13.37
N GLY A 249 -7.25 -24.66 13.05
CA GLY A 249 -8.27 -25.01 12.06
C GLY A 249 -7.75 -25.25 10.64
N ARG A 250 -6.55 -24.75 10.29
CA ARG A 250 -5.90 -25.01 8.99
C ARG A 250 -5.13 -26.33 8.95
N TYR A 251 -4.69 -26.83 10.12
CA TYR A 251 -3.75 -27.95 10.21
C TYR A 251 -4.33 -29.16 10.95
N LYS A 252 -5.53 -29.06 11.51
CA LYS A 252 -6.26 -30.25 11.97
C LYS A 252 -6.56 -31.15 10.78
N PRO A 253 -6.37 -32.50 10.91
CA PRO A 253 -6.88 -33.45 9.91
C PRO A 253 -8.38 -33.16 9.72
N LYS A 254 -8.84 -33.10 8.47
CA LYS A 254 -10.28 -33.10 8.22
C LYS A 254 -10.80 -34.44 8.75
N GLU A 255 -11.64 -34.41 9.76
CA GLU A 255 -12.43 -35.57 10.13
C GLU A 255 -13.26 -35.95 8.90
N ASN A 256 -12.99 -37.16 8.36
CA ASN A 256 -13.74 -37.72 7.25
C ASN A 256 -15.12 -38.14 7.72
#